data_546d750b1b5d92ec022a3665bbf8d19f
#
_entry.id   546d750b1b5d92ec022a3665bbf8d19f
#
_cell.length_a   1.000
_cell.length_b   1.000
_cell.length_c   1.000
_cell.angle_alpha   90.00
_cell.angle_beta   90.00
_cell.angle_gamma   90.00
#
_symmetry.space_group_name_H-M   'P 1'
#
loop_
_entity.id
_entity.type
_entity.pdbx_description
1 polymer ?
#
loop_
_entity_poly.entity_id
_entity_poly.type
_entity_poly.pdbx_seq_one_letter_code
_entity_poly.pdbx_strand_id
1 'polypeptide(L)'
;ASLVEYDLKKVTHVFFHSLVIDNARAFDGDNDAKGYNQVMTTQNEFLKILEEMYNRGFVLVRLHDMAHEEMDENGNVRMVKGKIMLPEGKQAFVMSQDDVCYYPYMNDDGFAKRIIIGENGKPTCVMELEDKTEVVGSYDLVPLLEDFIQLHPDFSYKGARAVIAFTGYEGILGYRTAASYQDKNPNYEADRQQAALVAQCLRDNGWELASHSWGHRYLGQIDFEKFVADSDKWEAEVESIIGPTDIILFPFGDDIGDWHGYASDNDRFNYLYSLGFRYFCNVDSAQYWVQFGDTYMRQGRRNLDGFRMWQDIVAGQEGRTEDRKLDDLFRAEDVFDPARPTPVEWE
;
A
#
# COMPACT_ATOMS: atom_id res chain seq x y z
N ALA A 1 22.73 -8.33 -19.90
CA ALA A 1 22.73 -9.39 -18.89
C ALA A 1 21.66 -10.43 -19.22
N SER A 2 21.96 -11.71 -18.96
CA SER A 2 21.01 -12.81 -19.16
C SER A 2 19.83 -12.65 -18.23
N LEU A 3 18.63 -12.88 -18.75
CA LEU A 3 17.42 -12.90 -17.94
C LEU A 3 17.20 -14.31 -17.39
N VAL A 4 16.84 -14.38 -16.11
CA VAL A 4 16.51 -15.64 -15.44
C VAL A 4 15.11 -15.52 -14.82
N GLU A 5 14.41 -16.65 -14.74
CA GLU A 5 13.10 -16.70 -14.11
C GLU A 5 13.26 -16.55 -12.59
N TYR A 6 12.57 -15.57 -12.02
CA TYR A 6 12.62 -15.32 -10.59
C TYR A 6 11.67 -16.25 -9.84
N ASP A 7 12.12 -16.79 -8.71
CA ASP A 7 11.30 -17.63 -7.86
C ASP A 7 10.20 -16.77 -7.18
N LEU A 8 8.96 -16.99 -7.58
CA LEU A 8 7.82 -16.21 -7.09
C LEU A 8 7.62 -16.33 -5.58
N LYS A 9 8.06 -17.44 -4.98
CA LYS A 9 8.01 -17.62 -3.51
C LYS A 9 8.98 -16.71 -2.77
N LYS A 10 9.93 -16.10 -3.46
CA LYS A 10 10.92 -15.17 -2.90
C LYS A 10 10.61 -13.71 -3.20
N VAL A 11 9.43 -13.41 -3.70
CA VAL A 11 8.98 -12.02 -3.85
C VAL A 11 8.52 -11.53 -2.49
N THR A 12 9.22 -10.55 -1.93
CA THR A 12 8.80 -9.90 -0.68
C THR A 12 7.85 -8.74 -0.99
N HIS A 13 6.92 -8.46 -0.08
CA HIS A 13 5.97 -7.37 -0.22
C HIS A 13 6.14 -6.42 0.96
N VAL A 14 6.50 -5.17 0.69
CA VAL A 14 6.69 -4.13 1.70
C VAL A 14 5.61 -3.08 1.59
N PHE A 15 5.22 -2.46 2.71
CA PHE A 15 4.17 -1.46 2.66
C PHE A 15 4.42 -0.27 3.58
N PHE A 16 3.75 0.81 3.22
CA PHE A 16 3.82 2.12 3.88
C PHE A 16 2.41 2.66 4.09
N HIS A 17 2.31 3.69 4.90
CA HIS A 17 1.17 4.61 4.96
C HIS A 17 1.55 5.93 4.28
N SER A 18 0.69 6.95 4.35
CA SER A 18 1.04 8.29 3.87
C SER A 18 2.33 8.78 4.52
N LEU A 19 3.21 9.38 3.72
CA LEU A 19 4.53 9.79 4.19
C LEU A 19 4.47 11.11 4.95
N VAL A 20 5.22 11.20 6.03
CA VAL A 20 5.45 12.46 6.74
C VAL A 20 6.38 13.32 5.90
N ILE A 21 5.90 14.47 5.44
CA ILE A 21 6.68 15.43 4.65
C ILE A 21 7.27 16.52 5.55
N ASP A 22 6.49 17.02 6.48
CA ASP A 22 6.92 18.02 7.47
C ASP A 22 6.96 17.37 8.86
N ASN A 23 8.16 16.98 9.27
CA ASN A 23 8.37 16.26 10.53
C ASN A 23 7.93 17.09 11.75
N ALA A 24 8.16 18.40 11.75
CA ALA A 24 7.80 19.26 12.88
C ALA A 24 6.28 19.30 13.09
N ARG A 25 5.51 19.28 12.01
CA ARG A 25 4.05 19.30 12.10
C ARG A 25 3.47 17.93 12.48
N ALA A 26 4.09 16.84 12.06
CA ALA A 26 3.64 15.49 12.41
C ALA A 26 4.01 15.12 13.84
N PHE A 27 5.20 15.47 14.28
CA PHE A 27 5.76 15.10 15.59
C PHE A 27 5.74 16.28 16.57
N ASP A 28 4.60 16.94 16.65
CA ASP A 28 4.42 18.17 17.45
C ASP A 28 4.00 17.92 18.90
N GLY A 29 3.88 16.65 19.31
CA GLY A 29 3.53 16.27 20.67
C GLY A 29 2.03 16.27 20.97
N ASP A 30 1.17 16.47 19.95
CA ASP A 30 -0.27 16.35 20.12
C ASP A 30 -0.72 14.88 20.18
N ASN A 31 -2.04 14.64 20.26
CA ASN A 31 -2.60 13.30 20.42
C ASN A 31 -2.28 12.35 19.25
N ASP A 32 -2.09 12.86 18.04
CA ASP A 32 -1.83 12.06 16.86
C ASP A 32 -0.34 11.74 16.65
N ALA A 33 0.55 12.54 17.24
CA ALA A 33 1.99 12.45 17.01
C ALA A 33 2.56 11.06 17.34
N LYS A 34 2.12 10.45 18.43
CA LYS A 34 2.59 9.12 18.85
C LYS A 34 2.22 8.05 17.80
N GLY A 35 0.99 8.07 17.32
CA GLY A 35 0.51 7.15 16.27
C GLY A 35 1.30 7.34 14.97
N TYR A 36 1.53 8.57 14.55
CA TYR A 36 2.35 8.84 13.37
C TYR A 36 3.77 8.32 13.54
N ASN A 37 4.35 8.49 14.73
CA ASN A 37 5.70 7.99 14.99
C ASN A 37 5.79 6.45 14.95
N GLN A 38 4.71 5.77 15.29
CA GLN A 38 4.63 4.32 15.23
C GLN A 38 4.49 3.79 13.80
N VAL A 39 3.51 4.29 13.05
CA VAL A 39 3.05 3.63 11.82
C VAL A 39 3.43 4.36 10.53
N MET A 40 3.90 5.61 10.61
CA MET A 40 4.28 6.36 9.42
C MET A 40 5.78 6.28 9.15
N THR A 41 6.15 6.60 7.92
CA THR A 41 7.52 6.70 7.43
C THR A 41 7.72 8.12 6.93
N THR A 42 8.86 8.73 7.18
CA THR A 42 9.13 10.09 6.68
C THR A 42 9.58 10.05 5.23
N GLN A 43 9.46 11.19 4.55
CA GLN A 43 9.99 11.36 3.19
C GLN A 43 11.47 10.98 3.11
N ASN A 44 12.27 11.47 4.05
CA ASN A 44 13.71 11.18 4.08
C ASN A 44 13.99 9.68 4.20
N GLU A 45 13.24 8.99 5.06
CA GLU A 45 13.35 7.54 5.22
C GLU A 45 12.96 6.81 3.94
N PHE A 46 11.84 7.19 3.35
CA PHE A 46 11.37 6.54 2.12
C PHE A 46 12.37 6.66 0.99
N LEU A 47 12.94 7.84 0.77
CA LEU A 47 13.94 8.06 -0.28
C LEU A 47 15.21 7.24 -0.04
N LYS A 48 15.67 7.14 1.21
CA LYS A 48 16.81 6.29 1.56
C LYS A 48 16.51 4.81 1.38
N ILE A 49 15.30 4.38 1.73
CA ILE A 49 14.85 2.99 1.52
C ILE A 49 14.89 2.64 0.03
N LEU A 50 14.35 3.50 -0.83
CA LEU A 50 14.38 3.28 -2.28
C LEU A 50 15.82 3.17 -2.79
N GLU A 51 16.69 4.08 -2.38
CA GLU A 51 18.08 4.07 -2.78
C GLU A 51 18.81 2.80 -2.34
N GLU A 52 18.64 2.41 -1.07
CA GLU A 52 19.27 1.20 -0.53
C GLU A 52 18.78 -0.06 -1.21
N MET A 53 17.47 -0.18 -1.42
CA MET A 53 16.91 -1.34 -2.11
C MET A 53 17.36 -1.40 -3.57
N TYR A 54 17.38 -0.25 -4.25
CA TYR A 54 17.91 -0.18 -5.61
C TYR A 54 19.37 -0.64 -5.68
N ASN A 55 20.21 -0.16 -4.78
CA ASN A 55 21.63 -0.52 -4.73
C ASN A 55 21.85 -2.01 -4.42
N ARG A 56 20.92 -2.64 -3.72
CA ARG A 56 20.95 -4.09 -3.42
C ARG A 56 20.33 -4.94 -4.52
N GLY A 57 19.90 -4.33 -5.62
CA GLY A 57 19.39 -5.06 -6.79
C GLY A 57 17.92 -5.39 -6.75
N PHE A 58 17.13 -4.74 -5.89
CA PHE A 58 15.68 -4.93 -5.89
C PHE A 58 15.04 -4.28 -7.11
N VAL A 59 14.03 -4.97 -7.66
CA VAL A 59 13.24 -4.52 -8.80
C VAL A 59 11.76 -4.64 -8.45
N LEU A 60 11.03 -3.55 -8.63
CA LEU A 60 9.59 -3.48 -8.33
C LEU A 60 8.78 -4.24 -9.39
N VAL A 61 7.92 -5.14 -8.92
CA VAL A 61 6.97 -5.88 -9.76
C VAL A 61 5.56 -5.64 -9.24
N ARG A 62 4.55 -5.97 -10.05
CA ARG A 62 3.14 -5.91 -9.66
C ARG A 62 2.68 -7.21 -9.03
N LEU A 63 1.60 -7.18 -8.24
CA LEU A 63 0.90 -8.41 -7.84
C LEU A 63 0.42 -9.18 -9.08
N HIS A 64 -0.09 -8.46 -10.09
CA HIS A 64 -0.56 -9.08 -11.33
C HIS A 64 0.57 -9.69 -12.18
N ASP A 65 1.84 -9.37 -11.89
CA ASP A 65 3.00 -10.06 -12.48
C ASP A 65 3.27 -11.41 -11.81
N MET A 66 2.84 -11.59 -10.56
CA MET A 66 3.06 -12.81 -9.80
C MET A 66 2.05 -13.90 -10.15
N ALA A 67 0.83 -13.53 -10.47
CA ALA A 67 -0.24 -14.44 -10.83
C ALA A 67 -1.32 -13.68 -11.63
N HIS A 68 -2.02 -14.39 -12.48
CA HIS A 68 -3.14 -13.84 -13.25
C HIS A 68 -4.16 -14.93 -13.54
N GLU A 69 -5.39 -14.53 -13.84
CA GLU A 69 -6.45 -15.46 -14.18
C GLU A 69 -6.34 -15.91 -15.63
N GLU A 70 -6.57 -17.20 -15.85
CA GLU A 70 -6.73 -17.78 -17.19
C GLU A 70 -7.95 -18.68 -17.21
N MET A 71 -8.62 -18.77 -18.36
CA MET A 71 -9.71 -19.70 -18.61
C MET A 71 -9.14 -20.96 -19.26
N ASP A 72 -9.46 -22.14 -18.71
CA ASP A 72 -9.05 -23.41 -19.29
C ASP A 72 -9.98 -23.85 -20.43
N GLU A 73 -9.68 -25.01 -21.04
CA GLU A 73 -10.42 -25.57 -22.17
C GLU A 73 -11.89 -25.85 -21.85
N ASN A 74 -12.21 -26.07 -20.57
CA ASN A 74 -13.55 -26.37 -20.09
C ASN A 74 -14.31 -25.12 -19.60
N GLY A 75 -13.75 -23.94 -19.79
CA GLY A 75 -14.36 -22.70 -19.35
C GLY A 75 -14.16 -22.38 -17.86
N ASN A 76 -13.34 -23.16 -17.14
CA ASN A 76 -13.02 -22.89 -15.74
C ASN A 76 -11.94 -21.83 -15.65
N VAL A 77 -12.16 -20.85 -14.75
CA VAL A 77 -11.19 -19.79 -14.47
C VAL A 77 -10.25 -20.24 -13.34
N ARG A 78 -8.95 -20.14 -13.59
CA ARG A 78 -7.90 -20.52 -12.63
C ARG A 78 -6.92 -19.38 -12.44
N MET A 79 -6.34 -19.29 -11.25
CA MET A 79 -5.20 -18.44 -11.00
C MET A 79 -3.93 -19.17 -11.46
N VAL A 80 -3.20 -18.56 -12.38
CA VAL A 80 -1.99 -19.12 -12.97
C VAL A 80 -0.79 -18.31 -12.49
N LYS A 81 0.28 -18.99 -12.10
CA LYS A 81 1.54 -18.34 -11.72
C LYS A 81 2.11 -17.55 -12.88
N GLY A 82 2.53 -16.33 -12.60
CA GLY A 82 3.19 -15.50 -13.58
C GLY A 82 4.62 -15.95 -13.84
N LYS A 83 5.26 -15.27 -14.78
CA LYS A 83 6.66 -15.51 -15.12
C LYS A 83 7.39 -14.18 -15.11
N ILE A 84 8.18 -13.95 -14.07
CA ILE A 84 8.97 -12.72 -13.90
C ILE A 84 10.40 -13.04 -14.33
N MET A 85 10.88 -12.35 -15.37
CA MET A 85 12.22 -12.54 -15.92
C MET A 85 13.07 -11.33 -15.57
N LEU A 86 14.08 -11.52 -14.74
CA LEU A 86 14.99 -10.46 -14.30
C LEU A 86 16.42 -10.78 -14.66
N PRO A 87 17.30 -9.75 -14.80
CA PRO A 87 18.74 -10.00 -14.86
C PRO A 87 19.20 -10.81 -13.65
N GLU A 88 20.14 -11.72 -13.88
CA GLU A 88 20.68 -12.55 -12.82
C GLU A 88 21.20 -11.69 -11.64
N GLY A 89 20.86 -12.10 -10.43
CA GLY A 89 21.25 -11.39 -9.21
C GLY A 89 20.25 -10.32 -8.75
N LYS A 90 19.27 -9.96 -9.57
CA LYS A 90 18.21 -9.03 -9.16
C LYS A 90 17.16 -9.74 -8.30
N GLN A 91 16.47 -8.97 -7.45
CA GLN A 91 15.45 -9.48 -6.52
C GLN A 91 14.13 -8.75 -6.76
N ALA A 92 13.05 -9.51 -6.98
CA ALA A 92 11.72 -8.92 -7.16
C ALA A 92 11.08 -8.57 -5.82
N PHE A 93 10.35 -7.46 -5.77
CA PHE A 93 9.52 -7.10 -4.62
C PHE A 93 8.26 -6.37 -5.07
N VAL A 94 7.24 -6.42 -4.23
CA VAL A 94 5.98 -5.68 -4.39
C VAL A 94 5.93 -4.60 -3.32
N MET A 95 5.39 -3.44 -3.66
CA MET A 95 5.16 -2.33 -2.72
C MET A 95 3.69 -1.98 -2.68
N SER A 96 3.19 -1.64 -1.48
CA SER A 96 1.86 -1.09 -1.33
C SER A 96 1.84 0.08 -0.37
N GLN A 97 0.78 0.89 -0.46
CA GLN A 97 0.52 1.99 0.45
C GLN A 97 -0.93 1.90 0.91
N ASP A 98 -1.11 1.87 2.23
CA ASP A 98 -2.43 1.78 2.85
C ASP A 98 -3.00 3.16 3.13
N ASP A 99 -4.32 3.25 3.20
CA ASP A 99 -5.03 4.44 3.66
C ASP A 99 -4.73 5.70 2.82
N VAL A 100 -4.71 5.56 1.49
CA VAL A 100 -4.45 6.70 0.59
C VAL A 100 -5.74 7.50 0.39
N CYS A 101 -6.24 8.02 1.49
CA CYS A 101 -7.49 8.78 1.58
C CYS A 101 -7.25 10.21 2.08
N TYR A 102 -6.11 10.47 2.67
CA TYR A 102 -5.73 11.77 3.25
C TYR A 102 -6.83 12.27 4.18
N TYR A 103 -7.02 11.54 5.29
CA TYR A 103 -8.13 11.73 6.23
C TYR A 103 -8.15 13.15 6.81
N PRO A 104 -9.33 13.70 7.11
CA PRO A 104 -9.44 15.04 7.67
C PRO A 104 -8.65 15.25 8.97
N TYR A 105 -8.51 14.21 9.82
CA TYR A 105 -7.75 14.34 11.06
C TYR A 105 -6.25 14.62 10.82
N MET A 106 -5.75 14.30 9.61
CA MET A 106 -4.35 14.51 9.23
C MET A 106 -4.08 15.94 8.73
N ASN A 107 -5.12 16.75 8.58
CA ASN A 107 -4.95 18.14 8.17
C ASN A 107 -4.03 18.87 9.15
N ASP A 108 -3.15 19.73 8.64
CA ASP A 108 -2.16 20.50 9.39
C ASP A 108 -1.03 19.67 10.03
N ASP A 109 -0.98 18.35 9.78
CA ASP A 109 -0.02 17.45 10.42
C ASP A 109 1.18 17.08 9.52
N GLY A 110 1.39 17.81 8.42
CA GLY A 110 2.60 17.64 7.62
C GLY A 110 2.53 16.56 6.53
N PHE A 111 1.32 16.17 6.14
CA PHE A 111 1.04 15.22 5.05
C PHE A 111 0.49 15.94 3.82
N ALA A 112 0.57 15.28 2.67
CA ALA A 112 -0.13 15.74 1.47
C ALA A 112 -1.64 15.83 1.72
N LYS A 113 -2.32 16.62 0.90
CA LYS A 113 -3.75 16.82 1.00
C LYS A 113 -4.55 15.95 0.04
N ARG A 114 -4.05 15.74 -1.16
CA ARG A 114 -4.68 14.90 -2.17
C ARG A 114 -3.74 14.59 -3.32
N ILE A 115 -4.12 13.62 -4.13
CA ILE A 115 -3.45 13.30 -5.39
C ILE A 115 -4.22 13.97 -6.53
N ILE A 116 -3.48 14.54 -7.46
CA ILE A 116 -4.00 15.18 -8.67
C ILE A 116 -3.26 14.64 -9.89
N ILE A 117 -3.79 14.95 -11.08
CA ILE A 117 -3.10 14.68 -12.34
C ILE A 117 -2.17 15.87 -12.64
N GLY A 118 -0.86 15.58 -12.75
CA GLY A 118 0.12 16.60 -13.09
C GLY A 118 0.07 17.02 -14.56
N GLU A 119 0.78 18.09 -14.90
CA GLU A 119 0.84 18.63 -16.26
C GLU A 119 1.38 17.62 -17.29
N ASN A 120 2.23 16.71 -16.84
CA ASN A 120 2.82 15.63 -17.66
C ASN A 120 1.96 14.37 -17.76
N GLY A 121 0.73 14.40 -17.23
CA GLY A 121 -0.17 13.24 -17.20
C GLY A 121 0.17 12.21 -16.14
N LYS A 122 1.14 12.47 -15.27
CA LYS A 122 1.52 11.60 -14.15
C LYS A 122 0.85 12.05 -12.85
N PRO A 123 0.57 11.12 -11.93
CA PRO A 123 0.00 11.50 -10.64
C PRO A 123 1.01 12.28 -9.81
N THR A 124 0.54 13.34 -9.16
CA THR A 124 1.33 14.15 -8.23
C THR A 124 0.46 14.57 -7.04
N CYS A 125 1.00 15.35 -6.12
CA CYS A 125 0.29 15.73 -4.90
C CYS A 125 0.08 17.22 -4.79
N VAL A 126 -0.94 17.57 -4.00
CA VAL A 126 -1.13 18.91 -3.43
C VAL A 126 -0.83 18.83 -1.94
N MET A 127 -0.09 19.80 -1.44
CA MET A 127 0.18 19.97 -0.01
C MET A 127 -0.26 21.35 0.43
N GLU A 128 -0.87 21.43 1.60
CA GLU A 128 -1.21 22.70 2.21
C GLU A 128 -0.10 23.10 3.19
N LEU A 129 0.48 24.28 2.99
CA LEU A 129 1.51 24.84 3.85
C LEU A 129 0.88 25.42 5.13
N GLU A 130 1.72 25.80 6.08
CA GLU A 130 1.26 26.39 7.37
C GLU A 130 0.42 27.66 7.17
N ASP A 131 0.74 28.47 6.14
CA ASP A 131 -0.02 29.67 5.80
C ASP A 131 -1.31 29.40 5.01
N LYS A 132 -1.69 28.11 4.87
CA LYS A 132 -2.87 27.65 4.14
C LYS A 132 -2.79 27.78 2.63
N THR A 133 -1.64 28.17 2.07
CA THR A 133 -1.46 28.11 0.62
C THR A 133 -1.23 26.67 0.18
N GLU A 134 -1.73 26.31 -1.00
CA GLU A 134 -1.53 25.00 -1.60
C GLU A 134 -0.39 25.02 -2.62
N VAL A 135 0.45 24.00 -2.58
CA VAL A 135 1.55 23.82 -3.53
C VAL A 135 1.45 22.44 -4.16
N VAL A 136 1.93 22.32 -5.40
CA VAL A 136 1.95 21.05 -6.13
C VAL A 136 3.36 20.50 -6.14
N GLY A 137 3.52 19.21 -5.86
CA GLY A 137 4.82 18.56 -5.88
C GLY A 137 4.79 17.13 -5.35
N SER A 138 5.98 16.59 -5.14
CA SER A 138 6.17 15.19 -4.75
C SER A 138 6.07 15.03 -3.23
N TYR A 139 4.85 15.09 -2.70
CA TYR A 139 4.60 15.14 -1.26
C TYR A 139 4.01 13.84 -0.70
N ASP A 140 4.15 12.73 -1.43
CA ASP A 140 3.82 11.40 -0.93
C ASP A 140 4.49 10.32 -1.80
N LEU A 141 4.32 9.06 -1.41
CA LEU A 141 4.90 7.90 -2.07
C LEU A 141 4.67 7.89 -3.57
N VAL A 142 3.45 8.21 -4.02
CA VAL A 142 3.10 8.11 -5.45
C VAL A 142 4.02 8.97 -6.31
N PRO A 143 4.08 10.31 -6.15
CA PRO A 143 4.98 11.09 -7.00
C PRO A 143 6.47 10.85 -6.70
N LEU A 144 6.83 10.54 -5.45
CA LEU A 144 8.22 10.24 -5.12
C LEU A 144 8.72 8.98 -5.83
N LEU A 145 7.88 7.94 -5.91
CA LEU A 145 8.22 6.72 -6.65
C LEU A 145 8.27 6.99 -8.16
N GLU A 146 7.36 7.79 -8.69
CA GLU A 146 7.43 8.23 -10.10
C GLU A 146 8.76 8.93 -10.40
N ASP A 147 9.17 9.86 -9.56
CA ASP A 147 10.44 10.58 -9.71
C ASP A 147 11.63 9.63 -9.65
N PHE A 148 11.62 8.69 -8.70
CA PHE A 148 12.72 7.73 -8.53
C PHE A 148 12.84 6.81 -9.75
N ILE A 149 11.73 6.30 -10.27
CA ILE A 149 11.73 5.41 -11.43
C ILE A 149 12.14 6.18 -12.70
N GLN A 150 11.79 7.45 -12.81
CA GLN A 150 12.27 8.27 -13.92
C GLN A 150 13.79 8.36 -13.95
N LEU A 151 14.43 8.48 -12.79
CA LEU A 151 15.88 8.49 -12.66
C LEU A 151 16.50 7.08 -12.79
N HIS A 152 15.77 6.06 -12.38
CA HIS A 152 16.22 4.67 -12.36
C HIS A 152 15.16 3.76 -13.02
N PRO A 153 15.03 3.79 -14.36
CA PRO A 153 13.99 3.01 -15.06
C PRO A 153 14.08 1.50 -14.82
N ASP A 154 15.28 1.00 -14.57
CA ASP A 154 15.52 -0.41 -14.28
C ASP A 154 15.05 -0.85 -12.88
N PHE A 155 14.60 0.08 -12.04
CA PHE A 155 13.96 -0.25 -10.77
C PHE A 155 12.54 -0.79 -10.95
N SER A 156 11.92 -0.58 -12.09
CA SER A 156 10.54 -0.99 -12.38
C SER A 156 10.50 -2.05 -13.48
N TYR A 157 9.88 -3.17 -13.19
CA TYR A 157 9.66 -4.27 -14.14
C TYR A 157 8.45 -3.97 -15.01
N LYS A 158 8.68 -3.76 -16.32
CA LYS A 158 7.60 -3.54 -17.31
C LYS A 158 6.59 -2.45 -16.88
N GLY A 159 7.12 -1.35 -16.38
CA GLY A 159 6.27 -0.22 -15.96
C GLY A 159 5.54 -0.42 -14.63
N ALA A 160 5.94 -1.39 -13.81
CA ALA A 160 5.34 -1.65 -12.52
C ALA A 160 5.37 -0.44 -11.61
N ARG A 161 4.31 -0.28 -10.83
CA ARG A 161 4.20 0.68 -9.73
C ARG A 161 3.71 -0.05 -8.47
N ALA A 162 3.33 0.69 -7.43
CA ALA A 162 2.84 0.11 -6.18
C ALA A 162 1.32 -0.13 -6.21
N VAL A 163 0.85 -0.87 -5.22
CA VAL A 163 -0.58 -1.04 -4.91
C VAL A 163 -1.02 0.09 -3.99
N ILE A 164 -2.08 0.78 -4.36
CA ILE A 164 -2.67 1.87 -3.58
C ILE A 164 -4.02 1.40 -3.03
N ALA A 165 -4.15 1.38 -1.69
CA ALA A 165 -5.35 0.85 -1.04
C ALA A 165 -6.18 1.96 -0.40
N PHE A 166 -7.50 1.84 -0.54
CA PHE A 166 -8.46 2.82 -0.07
C PHE A 166 -9.43 2.20 0.92
N THR A 167 -9.67 2.92 2.04
CA THR A 167 -10.93 2.80 2.78
C THR A 167 -12.00 3.66 2.10
N GLY A 168 -13.24 3.63 2.59
CA GLY A 168 -14.33 4.37 1.94
C GLY A 168 -14.94 5.46 2.78
N TYR A 169 -14.85 5.37 4.11
CA TYR A 169 -15.67 6.18 5.03
C TYR A 169 -15.38 7.69 5.00
N GLU A 170 -14.21 8.10 4.53
CA GLU A 170 -13.83 9.50 4.36
C GLU A 170 -13.58 9.88 2.89
N GLY A 171 -13.89 8.98 1.96
CA GLY A 171 -13.55 9.14 0.55
C GLY A 171 -12.14 8.69 0.23
N ILE A 172 -11.72 8.91 -1.01
CA ILE A 172 -10.45 8.41 -1.54
C ILE A 172 -9.59 9.54 -2.11
N LEU A 173 -8.28 9.35 -2.08
CA LEU A 173 -7.29 10.22 -2.75
C LEU A 173 -7.32 11.68 -2.27
N GLY A 174 -7.97 11.97 -1.15
CA GLY A 174 -8.15 13.31 -0.61
C GLY A 174 -9.43 14.00 -1.06
N TYR A 175 -10.30 13.30 -1.79
CA TYR A 175 -11.62 13.78 -2.21
C TYR A 175 -12.69 13.18 -1.30
N ARG A 176 -13.62 14.01 -0.83
CA ARG A 176 -14.66 13.58 0.12
C ARG A 176 -15.83 12.94 -0.63
N THR A 177 -15.60 11.73 -1.14
CA THR A 177 -16.46 10.98 -2.04
C THR A 177 -17.38 9.98 -1.34
N ALA A 178 -17.26 9.81 -0.02
CA ALA A 178 -18.12 8.92 0.74
C ALA A 178 -19.58 9.41 0.72
N ALA A 179 -20.54 8.49 0.74
CA ALA A 179 -21.95 8.83 0.69
C ALA A 179 -22.39 9.77 1.83
N SER A 180 -21.74 9.70 2.99
CA SER A 180 -21.99 10.59 4.12
C SER A 180 -21.67 12.06 3.82
N TYR A 181 -20.91 12.33 2.78
CA TYR A 181 -20.56 13.70 2.39
C TYR A 181 -21.50 14.31 1.35
N GLN A 182 -22.48 13.55 0.85
CA GLN A 182 -23.36 14.01 -0.22
C GLN A 182 -24.03 15.36 0.09
N ASP A 183 -24.48 15.54 1.32
CA ASP A 183 -25.15 16.76 1.77
C ASP A 183 -24.20 17.75 2.46
N LYS A 184 -22.96 17.37 2.71
CA LYS A 184 -21.96 18.16 3.45
C LYS A 184 -20.91 18.79 2.55
N ASN A 185 -20.63 18.15 1.42
CA ASN A 185 -19.62 18.61 0.46
C ASN A 185 -20.31 19.26 -0.71
N PRO A 186 -20.26 20.60 -0.84
CA PRO A 186 -20.89 21.29 -1.98
C PRO A 186 -20.32 20.89 -3.34
N ASN A 187 -19.13 20.28 -3.35
CA ASN A 187 -18.47 19.79 -4.56
C ASN A 187 -18.53 18.26 -4.69
N TYR A 188 -19.48 17.62 -4.04
CA TYR A 188 -19.54 16.14 -3.95
C TYR A 188 -19.47 15.46 -5.31
N GLU A 189 -20.31 15.85 -6.26
CA GLU A 189 -20.31 15.24 -7.60
C GLU A 189 -19.01 15.55 -8.39
N ALA A 190 -18.52 16.78 -8.31
CA ALA A 190 -17.27 17.17 -8.94
C ALA A 190 -16.07 16.42 -8.37
N ASP A 191 -16.05 16.23 -7.05
CA ASP A 191 -15.00 15.47 -6.36
C ASP A 191 -15.03 14.00 -6.74
N ARG A 192 -16.22 13.40 -6.88
CA ARG A 192 -16.35 12.01 -7.33
C ARG A 192 -15.81 11.85 -8.76
N GLN A 193 -16.13 12.78 -9.65
CA GLN A 193 -15.62 12.78 -11.03
C GLN A 193 -14.12 12.96 -11.06
N GLN A 194 -13.58 13.88 -10.27
CA GLN A 194 -12.14 14.10 -10.21
C GLN A 194 -11.39 12.91 -9.63
N ALA A 195 -11.92 12.29 -8.56
CA ALA A 195 -11.35 11.07 -7.99
C ALA A 195 -11.31 9.95 -9.02
N ALA A 196 -12.35 9.80 -9.84
CA ALA A 196 -12.38 8.80 -10.92
C ALA A 196 -11.30 9.06 -11.97
N LEU A 197 -11.08 10.32 -12.35
CA LEU A 197 -10.01 10.68 -13.30
C LEU A 197 -8.62 10.39 -12.71
N VAL A 198 -8.40 10.72 -11.45
CA VAL A 198 -7.13 10.44 -10.76
C VAL A 198 -6.90 8.93 -10.64
N ALA A 199 -7.93 8.16 -10.30
CA ALA A 199 -7.83 6.70 -10.24
C ALA A 199 -7.45 6.11 -11.60
N GLN A 200 -8.05 6.60 -12.69
CA GLN A 200 -7.70 6.16 -14.04
C GLN A 200 -6.27 6.56 -14.40
N CYS A 201 -5.84 7.75 -14.03
CA CYS A 201 -4.45 8.20 -14.21
C CYS A 201 -3.47 7.25 -13.50
N LEU A 202 -3.78 6.84 -12.28
CA LEU A 202 -2.97 5.86 -11.54
C LEU A 202 -2.89 4.54 -12.31
N ARG A 203 -4.02 3.99 -12.75
CA ARG A 203 -4.03 2.73 -13.52
C ARG A 203 -3.25 2.87 -14.82
N ASP A 204 -3.43 3.97 -15.56
CA ASP A 204 -2.73 4.24 -16.82
C ASP A 204 -1.21 4.33 -16.65
N ASN A 205 -0.76 4.73 -15.47
CA ASN A 205 0.66 4.83 -15.14
C ASN A 205 1.22 3.57 -14.44
N GLY A 206 0.45 2.48 -14.40
CA GLY A 206 0.94 1.20 -13.90
C GLY A 206 0.70 0.92 -12.42
N TRP A 207 -0.01 1.81 -11.71
CA TRP A 207 -0.42 1.59 -10.32
C TRP A 207 -1.58 0.61 -10.25
N GLU A 208 -1.56 -0.24 -9.23
CA GLU A 208 -2.66 -1.16 -8.93
C GLU A 208 -3.49 -0.56 -7.79
N LEU A 209 -4.81 -0.70 -7.86
CA LEU A 209 -5.71 -0.16 -6.85
C LEU A 209 -6.33 -1.30 -6.05
N ALA A 210 -6.60 -1.06 -4.76
CA ALA A 210 -7.02 -2.11 -3.83
C ALA A 210 -8.03 -1.61 -2.82
N SER A 211 -8.80 -2.54 -2.26
CA SER A 211 -9.63 -2.30 -1.10
C SER A 211 -8.83 -2.41 0.19
N HIS A 212 -9.14 -1.52 1.15
CA HIS A 212 -8.66 -1.61 2.53
C HIS A 212 -9.85 -1.63 3.49
N SER A 213 -10.96 -2.32 3.09
CA SER A 213 -12.24 -2.30 3.79
C SER A 213 -12.87 -0.89 3.76
N TRP A 214 -14.20 -0.81 3.74
CA TRP A 214 -14.86 0.50 3.78
C TRP A 214 -14.58 1.24 5.07
N GLY A 215 -14.70 0.55 6.20
CA GLY A 215 -14.58 1.13 7.54
C GLY A 215 -13.30 0.78 8.28
N HIS A 216 -12.27 0.26 7.58
CA HIS A 216 -11.01 -0.17 8.19
C HIS A 216 -11.25 -1.17 9.33
N ARG A 217 -12.00 -2.23 9.03
CA ARG A 217 -12.50 -3.18 10.04
C ARG A 217 -11.57 -4.40 10.19
N TYR A 218 -11.68 -5.07 11.32
CA TYR A 218 -11.08 -6.39 11.54
C TYR A 218 -11.89 -7.44 10.79
N LEU A 219 -11.60 -7.63 9.51
CA LEU A 219 -12.42 -8.43 8.59
C LEU A 219 -12.46 -9.92 8.94
N GLY A 220 -11.46 -10.42 9.64
CA GLY A 220 -11.44 -11.79 10.13
C GLY A 220 -12.23 -12.01 11.44
N GLN A 221 -12.61 -10.94 12.13
CA GLN A 221 -13.19 -11.02 13.49
C GLN A 221 -14.61 -10.50 13.59
N ILE A 222 -15.00 -9.49 12.81
CA ILE A 222 -16.36 -8.93 12.90
C ILE A 222 -17.40 -9.95 12.45
N ASP A 223 -18.65 -9.78 12.92
CA ASP A 223 -19.74 -10.65 12.51
C ASP A 223 -19.90 -10.66 10.99
N PHE A 224 -20.27 -11.81 10.43
CA PHE A 224 -20.37 -11.98 8.98
C PHE A 224 -21.33 -10.95 8.35
N GLU A 225 -22.45 -10.63 9.00
CA GLU A 225 -23.36 -9.60 8.48
C GLU A 225 -22.68 -8.23 8.37
N LYS A 226 -21.84 -7.87 9.34
CA LYS A 226 -21.08 -6.61 9.32
C LYS A 226 -19.98 -6.66 8.25
N PHE A 227 -19.36 -7.82 8.07
CA PHE A 227 -18.38 -8.04 7.01
C PHE A 227 -18.99 -7.84 5.63
N VAL A 228 -20.17 -8.41 5.38
CA VAL A 228 -20.92 -8.22 4.12
C VAL A 228 -21.28 -6.75 3.92
N ALA A 229 -21.81 -6.10 4.96
CA ALA A 229 -22.19 -4.69 4.87
C ALA A 229 -21.01 -3.78 4.57
N ASP A 230 -19.85 -4.01 5.19
CA ASP A 230 -18.63 -3.26 4.92
C ASP A 230 -18.16 -3.46 3.48
N SER A 231 -18.15 -4.70 3.02
CA SER A 231 -17.72 -5.05 1.65
C SER A 231 -18.65 -4.42 0.60
N ASP A 232 -19.96 -4.47 0.83
CA ASP A 232 -20.96 -3.88 -0.07
C ASP A 232 -20.84 -2.36 -0.14
N LYS A 233 -20.55 -1.70 0.98
CA LYS A 233 -20.33 -0.26 1.00
C LYS A 233 -19.08 0.11 0.20
N TRP A 234 -18.01 -0.67 0.33
CA TRP A 234 -16.81 -0.42 -0.44
C TRP A 234 -17.08 -0.50 -1.94
N GLU A 235 -17.80 -1.54 -2.37
CA GLU A 235 -18.21 -1.68 -3.77
C GLU A 235 -19.03 -0.48 -4.25
N ALA A 236 -20.04 -0.08 -3.46
CA ALA A 236 -20.94 1.01 -3.83
C ALA A 236 -20.28 2.39 -3.85
N GLU A 237 -19.36 2.67 -2.92
CA GLU A 237 -18.81 4.01 -2.73
C GLU A 237 -17.40 4.18 -3.29
N VAL A 238 -16.62 3.10 -3.43
CA VAL A 238 -15.24 3.17 -3.94
C VAL A 238 -15.11 2.51 -5.30
N GLU A 239 -15.49 1.24 -5.46
CA GLU A 239 -15.39 0.58 -6.75
C GLU A 239 -16.19 1.29 -7.84
N SER A 240 -17.33 1.85 -7.49
CA SER A 240 -18.15 2.66 -8.42
C SER A 240 -17.38 3.85 -9.00
N ILE A 241 -16.34 4.32 -8.32
CA ILE A 241 -15.48 5.42 -8.77
C ILE A 241 -14.25 4.90 -9.52
N ILE A 242 -13.56 3.90 -8.95
CA ILE A 242 -12.25 3.47 -9.45
C ILE A 242 -12.33 2.32 -10.46
N GLY A 243 -13.48 1.71 -10.62
CA GLY A 243 -13.67 0.55 -11.50
C GLY A 243 -13.38 -0.78 -10.82
N PRO A 244 -13.54 -1.90 -11.55
CA PRO A 244 -13.34 -3.24 -11.02
C PRO A 244 -12.01 -3.41 -10.32
N THR A 245 -12.05 -4.02 -9.13
CA THR A 245 -10.89 -4.15 -8.25
C THR A 245 -10.81 -5.58 -7.74
N ASP A 246 -9.62 -6.18 -7.83
CA ASP A 246 -9.40 -7.59 -7.49
C ASP A 246 -8.41 -7.80 -6.34
N ILE A 247 -7.90 -6.72 -5.72
CA ILE A 247 -6.93 -6.77 -4.63
C ILE A 247 -7.58 -6.25 -3.35
N ILE A 248 -7.41 -7.00 -2.25
CA ILE A 248 -7.76 -6.53 -0.92
C ILE A 248 -6.56 -6.64 0.01
N LEU A 249 -6.26 -5.55 0.72
CA LEU A 249 -5.24 -5.47 1.76
C LEU A 249 -5.97 -5.38 3.09
N PHE A 250 -5.80 -6.39 3.95
CA PHE A 250 -6.56 -6.49 5.19
C PHE A 250 -6.09 -5.45 6.22
N PRO A 251 -7.01 -4.61 6.74
CA PRO A 251 -6.69 -3.71 7.85
C PRO A 251 -6.14 -4.50 9.06
N PHE A 252 -5.16 -3.94 9.74
CA PHE A 252 -4.48 -4.57 10.88
C PHE A 252 -3.80 -5.91 10.54
N GLY A 253 -3.73 -6.27 9.26
CA GLY A 253 -3.29 -7.59 8.84
C GLY A 253 -4.26 -8.71 9.21
N ASP A 254 -5.51 -8.37 9.57
CA ASP A 254 -6.49 -9.32 10.07
C ASP A 254 -7.12 -10.10 8.91
N ASP A 255 -6.50 -11.24 8.60
CA ASP A 255 -6.87 -12.12 7.49
C ASP A 255 -8.19 -12.86 7.78
N ILE A 256 -8.82 -13.34 6.72
CA ILE A 256 -10.07 -14.11 6.78
C ILE A 256 -9.83 -15.63 6.89
N GLY A 257 -8.60 -16.05 7.06
CA GLY A 257 -8.17 -17.42 7.29
C GLY A 257 -6.80 -17.42 7.94
N ASP A 258 -6.31 -18.60 8.26
CA ASP A 258 -4.98 -18.76 8.85
C ASP A 258 -3.92 -18.96 7.75
N TRP A 259 -2.78 -19.56 8.09
CA TRP A 259 -1.68 -19.79 7.15
C TRP A 259 -1.94 -20.92 6.14
N HIS A 260 -3.00 -21.72 6.33
CA HIS A 260 -3.41 -22.73 5.36
C HIS A 260 -4.14 -22.09 4.18
N GLY A 261 -4.31 -22.82 3.10
CA GLY A 261 -5.16 -22.38 1.98
C GLY A 261 -6.60 -22.14 2.45
N TYR A 262 -7.27 -21.16 1.84
CA TYR A 262 -8.67 -20.91 2.14
C TYR A 262 -9.51 -22.15 1.85
N ALA A 263 -10.30 -22.59 2.82
CA ALA A 263 -11.18 -23.72 2.67
C ALA A 263 -12.37 -23.38 1.77
N SER A 264 -12.95 -24.40 1.12
CA SER A 264 -14.10 -24.20 0.22
C SER A 264 -15.36 -23.69 0.93
N ASP A 265 -15.45 -23.90 2.25
CA ASP A 265 -16.55 -23.44 3.10
C ASP A 265 -16.24 -22.11 3.83
N ASN A 266 -15.12 -21.46 3.52
CA ASN A 266 -14.80 -20.15 4.06
C ASN A 266 -15.78 -19.11 3.45
N ASP A 267 -16.77 -18.70 4.24
CA ASP A 267 -17.83 -17.81 3.76
C ASP A 267 -17.34 -16.41 3.43
N ARG A 268 -16.34 -15.91 4.16
CA ARG A 268 -15.73 -14.58 3.89
C ARG A 268 -14.95 -14.59 2.59
N PHE A 269 -14.14 -15.60 2.37
CA PHE A 269 -13.44 -15.78 1.09
C PHE A 269 -14.45 -15.89 -0.07
N ASN A 270 -15.46 -16.73 0.09
CA ASN A 270 -16.46 -16.93 -0.96
C ASN A 270 -17.20 -15.64 -1.29
N TYR A 271 -17.50 -14.82 -0.28
CA TYR A 271 -18.15 -13.53 -0.49
C TYR A 271 -17.23 -12.56 -1.26
N LEU A 272 -15.99 -12.39 -0.82
CA LEU A 272 -15.03 -11.53 -1.50
C LEU A 272 -14.75 -12.02 -2.92
N TYR A 273 -14.64 -13.32 -3.13
CA TYR A 273 -14.49 -13.90 -4.45
C TYR A 273 -15.66 -13.54 -5.37
N SER A 274 -16.88 -13.59 -4.85
CA SER A 274 -18.10 -13.21 -5.59
C SER A 274 -18.09 -11.73 -6.01
N LEU A 275 -17.38 -10.87 -5.27
CA LEU A 275 -17.23 -9.44 -5.59
C LEU A 275 -16.07 -9.16 -6.56
N GLY A 276 -15.29 -10.18 -6.91
CA GLY A 276 -14.18 -10.03 -7.85
C GLY A 276 -12.78 -10.03 -7.24
N PHE A 277 -12.64 -10.18 -5.93
CA PHE A 277 -11.33 -10.21 -5.30
C PHE A 277 -10.59 -11.52 -5.57
N ARG A 278 -9.30 -11.41 -5.90
CA ARG A 278 -8.44 -12.54 -6.28
C ARG A 278 -7.09 -12.52 -5.57
N TYR A 279 -6.66 -11.36 -5.08
CA TYR A 279 -5.37 -11.14 -4.40
C TYR A 279 -5.65 -10.66 -2.98
N PHE A 280 -5.13 -11.41 -1.99
CA PHE A 280 -5.45 -11.22 -0.57
C PHE A 280 -4.16 -11.04 0.20
N CYS A 281 -3.93 -9.87 0.78
CA CYS A 281 -2.68 -9.55 1.47
C CYS A 281 -2.96 -9.19 2.93
N ASN A 282 -2.26 -9.88 3.82
CA ASN A 282 -2.26 -9.60 5.26
C ASN A 282 -1.01 -8.81 5.67
N VAL A 283 -0.66 -8.84 6.94
CA VAL A 283 0.61 -8.36 7.46
C VAL A 283 1.34 -9.51 8.12
N ASP A 284 2.59 -9.72 7.74
CA ASP A 284 3.43 -10.78 8.27
C ASP A 284 4.89 -10.32 8.25
N SER A 285 5.60 -10.56 9.35
CA SER A 285 7.01 -10.16 9.47
C SER A 285 7.99 -11.10 8.75
N ALA A 286 7.50 -12.20 8.18
CA ALA A 286 8.35 -13.12 7.43
C ALA A 286 8.92 -12.44 6.18
N GLN A 287 10.15 -12.75 5.86
CA GLN A 287 10.81 -12.22 4.66
C GLN A 287 10.02 -12.58 3.41
N TYR A 288 9.54 -13.81 3.32
CA TYR A 288 8.73 -14.30 2.21
C TYR A 288 7.52 -15.05 2.73
N TRP A 289 6.34 -14.62 2.33
CA TRP A 289 5.11 -15.36 2.58
C TRP A 289 4.21 -15.23 1.36
N VAL A 290 4.21 -16.25 0.51
CA VAL A 290 3.44 -16.27 -0.75
C VAL A 290 2.70 -17.61 -0.82
N GLN A 291 1.40 -17.54 -1.12
CA GLN A 291 0.57 -18.74 -1.30
C GLN A 291 -0.24 -18.62 -2.59
N PHE A 292 -0.15 -19.64 -3.44
CA PHE A 292 -0.95 -19.73 -4.65
C PHE A 292 -2.04 -20.79 -4.44
N GLY A 293 -3.30 -20.36 -4.48
CA GLY A 293 -4.46 -21.26 -4.53
C GLY A 293 -4.89 -21.49 -5.96
N ASP A 294 -5.91 -22.35 -6.15
CA ASP A 294 -6.45 -22.64 -7.49
C ASP A 294 -7.10 -21.41 -8.13
N THR A 295 -7.70 -20.53 -7.31
CA THR A 295 -8.50 -19.40 -7.81
C THR A 295 -8.06 -18.06 -7.24
N TYR A 296 -7.01 -18.03 -6.42
CA TYR A 296 -6.57 -16.84 -5.70
C TYR A 296 -5.07 -16.87 -5.43
N MET A 297 -4.54 -15.73 -5.03
CA MET A 297 -3.18 -15.58 -4.52
C MET A 297 -3.23 -14.85 -3.19
N ARG A 298 -2.38 -15.25 -2.23
CA ARG A 298 -2.19 -14.58 -0.95
C ARG A 298 -0.74 -14.18 -0.77
N GLN A 299 -0.51 -13.06 -0.08
CA GLN A 299 0.85 -12.63 0.25
C GLN A 299 0.86 -11.87 1.57
N GLY A 300 1.86 -12.17 2.42
CA GLY A 300 2.13 -11.39 3.61
C GLY A 300 2.91 -10.13 3.28
N ARG A 301 2.62 -9.04 4.00
CA ARG A 301 3.26 -7.74 3.80
C ARG A 301 4.05 -7.35 5.04
N ARG A 302 5.20 -6.74 4.82
CA ARG A 302 6.13 -6.29 5.85
C ARG A 302 6.03 -4.78 5.99
N ASN A 303 5.72 -4.30 7.19
CA ASN A 303 5.64 -2.86 7.47
C ASN A 303 7.05 -2.25 7.58
N LEU A 304 7.26 -1.15 6.87
CA LEU A 304 8.49 -0.35 6.93
C LEU A 304 8.15 1.00 7.55
N ASP A 305 7.91 1.01 8.85
CA ASP A 305 7.47 2.18 9.61
C ASP A 305 8.42 2.51 10.76
N GLY A 306 8.13 3.60 11.45
CA GLY A 306 8.97 4.05 12.54
C GLY A 306 9.16 3.01 13.63
N PHE A 307 8.08 2.33 14.01
CA PHE A 307 8.16 1.30 15.05
C PHE A 307 9.01 0.11 14.61
N ARG A 308 8.80 -0.39 13.39
CA ARG A 308 9.55 -1.55 12.90
C ARG A 308 11.03 -1.23 12.76
N MET A 309 11.37 -0.07 12.21
CA MET A 309 12.77 0.34 12.06
C MET A 309 13.43 0.53 13.42
N TRP A 310 12.73 1.15 14.38
CA TRP A 310 13.26 1.34 15.73
C TRP A 310 13.53 0.01 16.43
N GLN A 311 12.66 -0.98 16.27
CA GLN A 311 12.88 -2.31 16.83
C GLN A 311 14.16 -2.97 16.29
N ASP A 312 14.45 -2.82 15.01
CA ASP A 312 15.69 -3.32 14.42
C ASP A 312 16.91 -2.60 15.02
N ILE A 313 16.83 -1.29 15.21
CA ILE A 313 17.89 -0.49 15.84
C ILE A 313 18.18 -0.97 17.26
N VAL A 314 17.13 -1.12 18.07
CA VAL A 314 17.25 -1.60 19.46
C VAL A 314 17.81 -3.02 19.49
N ALA A 315 17.32 -3.91 18.64
CA ALA A 315 17.84 -5.27 18.55
C ALA A 315 19.33 -5.29 18.22
N GLY A 316 19.79 -4.42 17.33
CA GLY A 316 21.20 -4.25 17.01
C GLY A 316 22.02 -3.74 18.19
N GLN A 317 21.52 -2.74 18.93
CA GLN A 317 22.17 -2.19 20.12
C GLN A 317 22.31 -3.23 21.24
N GLU A 318 21.33 -4.12 21.36
CA GLU A 318 21.29 -5.17 22.38
C GLU A 318 21.95 -6.48 21.93
N GLY A 319 22.50 -6.53 20.72
CA GLY A 319 23.16 -7.72 20.19
C GLY A 319 22.21 -8.85 19.81
N ARG A 320 20.90 -8.56 19.69
CA ARG A 320 19.88 -9.54 19.27
C ARG A 320 19.73 -9.56 17.76
N THR A 321 20.74 -10.04 17.05
CA THR A 321 20.80 -10.02 15.58
C THR A 321 19.64 -10.78 14.93
N GLU A 322 19.21 -11.87 15.56
CA GLU A 322 18.10 -12.71 15.10
C GLU A 322 16.74 -12.00 15.14
N ASP A 323 16.62 -10.94 15.91
CA ASP A 323 15.39 -10.15 16.01
C ASP A 323 15.33 -9.01 15.01
N ARG A 324 16.40 -8.79 14.25
CA ARG A 324 16.42 -7.81 13.16
C ARG A 324 15.66 -8.40 11.97
N LYS A 325 14.69 -7.65 11.44
CA LYS A 325 13.77 -8.14 10.41
C LYS A 325 13.94 -7.46 9.05
N LEU A 326 14.73 -6.38 8.96
CA LEU A 326 14.80 -5.56 7.75
C LEU A 326 16.14 -5.63 7.04
N ASP A 327 17.14 -6.35 7.57
CA ASP A 327 18.52 -6.33 7.07
C ASP A 327 18.68 -6.84 5.63
N ASP A 328 17.73 -7.63 5.13
CA ASP A 328 17.71 -8.05 3.73
C ASP A 328 17.39 -6.89 2.78
N LEU A 329 16.71 -5.86 3.26
CA LEU A 329 16.28 -4.70 2.48
C LEU A 329 17.23 -3.51 2.66
N PHE A 330 17.54 -3.19 3.90
CA PHE A 330 18.41 -2.08 4.30
C PHE A 330 18.79 -2.22 5.78
N ARG A 331 19.81 -1.46 6.20
CA ARG A 331 20.12 -1.31 7.63
C ARG A 331 19.26 -0.19 8.18
N ALA A 332 18.46 -0.49 9.19
CA ALA A 332 17.53 0.50 9.79
C ALA A 332 18.26 1.76 10.30
N GLU A 333 19.47 1.60 10.86
CA GLU A 333 20.30 2.70 11.35
C GLU A 333 20.65 3.71 10.24
N ASP A 334 20.75 3.25 8.99
CA ASP A 334 21.18 4.07 7.86
C ASP A 334 20.01 4.89 7.27
N VAL A 335 18.77 4.48 7.53
CA VAL A 335 17.59 5.13 6.95
C VAL A 335 16.73 5.87 7.97
N PHE A 336 16.77 5.48 9.24
CA PHE A 336 15.96 6.07 10.29
C PHE A 336 16.21 7.57 10.39
N ASP A 337 15.13 8.37 10.35
CA ASP A 337 15.22 9.83 10.36
C ASP A 337 15.60 10.33 11.76
N PRO A 338 16.74 11.05 11.90
CA PRO A 338 17.16 11.56 13.21
C PRO A 338 16.22 12.62 13.79
N ALA A 339 15.34 13.18 12.99
CA ALA A 339 14.34 14.15 13.46
C ALA A 339 13.12 13.49 14.11
N ARG A 340 13.00 12.15 14.06
CA ARG A 340 11.93 11.45 14.75
C ARG A 340 12.14 11.47 16.27
N PRO A 341 11.05 11.58 17.06
CA PRO A 341 11.13 11.34 18.50
C PRO A 341 11.53 9.88 18.79
N THR A 342 12.40 9.70 19.77
CA THR A 342 12.84 8.39 20.26
C THR A 342 12.77 8.32 21.79
N PRO A 343 12.51 7.14 22.38
CA PRO A 343 12.22 5.87 21.71
C PRO A 343 10.90 5.90 20.97
N VAL A 344 10.73 5.00 19.98
CA VAL A 344 9.43 4.78 19.34
C VAL A 344 8.74 3.65 20.09
N GLU A 345 7.72 3.98 20.86
CA GLU A 345 7.00 3.05 21.72
C GLU A 345 5.64 2.71 21.10
N TRP A 346 5.21 1.46 21.28
CA TRP A 346 3.87 1.07 20.84
C TRP A 346 2.80 1.55 21.82
N GLU A 347 3.11 1.54 23.13
CA GLU A 347 2.24 2.09 24.17
C GLU A 347 3.00 2.95 25.20
#